data_0cdfce8b71d8f0b28535157eb26d13c4
#
_entry.id   0cdfce8b71d8f0b28535157eb26d13c4
#
_cell.length_a   1.000
_cell.length_b   1.000
_cell.length_c   1.000
_cell.angle_alpha   90.00
_cell.angle_beta   90.00
_cell.angle_gamma   90.00
#
_symmetry.space_group_name_H-M   'P 1'
#
loop_
_entity.id
_entity.type
_entity.pdbx_description
1 polymer ?
#
loop_
_entity_poly.entity_id
_entity_poly.type
_entity_poly.pdbx_seq_one_letter_code
_entity_poly.pdbx_strand_id
1 'polypeptide(L)'
;MNNSYNGHLCIVFALEHYNPLNMIRAFGENGINPVYISVKRRYETACLSKYISKLHRVGLVEEGYELLMNTYGNVAVETGKKPYIVFSDDKSVGYFDLHYDEWKDKFITYNAGRAGRINEFMDKYEIQQLAKKHGFNVLDSYVISKED
;
A
#
# COMPACT_ATOMS: atom_id res chain seq x y z
N MET A 1 -21.66 3.83 -8.56
CA MET A 1 -21.00 2.75 -7.80
C MET A 1 -20.55 3.31 -6.46
N ASN A 2 -20.79 2.59 -5.35
CA ASN A 2 -20.32 3.03 -4.03
C ASN A 2 -18.80 2.77 -3.92
N ASN A 3 -18.00 3.80 -3.75
CA ASN A 3 -16.54 3.71 -3.63
C ASN A 3 -16.02 4.04 -2.22
N SER A 4 -16.91 4.04 -1.24
CA SER A 4 -16.57 4.42 0.12
C SER A 4 -17.15 3.46 1.16
N TYR A 5 -16.48 3.41 2.30
CA TYR A 5 -16.93 2.73 3.51
C TYR A 5 -17.04 3.76 4.65
N ASN A 6 -18.23 3.91 5.24
CA ASN A 6 -18.50 4.93 6.27
C ASN A 6 -18.08 6.36 5.87
N GLY A 7 -18.16 6.68 4.56
CA GLY A 7 -17.75 7.96 4.01
C GLY A 7 -16.25 8.10 3.70
N HIS A 8 -15.43 7.11 4.04
CA HIS A 8 -14.01 7.07 3.64
C HIS A 8 -13.88 6.47 2.25
N LEU A 9 -13.37 7.23 1.30
CA LEU A 9 -13.04 6.72 -0.04
C LEU A 9 -12.06 5.55 0.07
N CYS A 10 -12.34 4.42 -0.58
CA CYS A 10 -11.47 3.26 -0.56
C CYS A 10 -10.58 3.23 -1.80
N ILE A 11 -9.28 3.11 -1.60
CA ILE A 11 -8.26 3.08 -2.66
C ILE A 11 -7.42 1.81 -2.48
N VAL A 12 -7.27 1.04 -3.55
CA VAL A 12 -6.27 -0.03 -3.64
C VAL A 12 -5.09 0.52 -4.44
N PHE A 13 -3.91 0.45 -3.88
CA PHE A 13 -2.66 0.88 -4.52
C PHE A 13 -1.70 -0.30 -4.57
N ALA A 14 -1.30 -0.72 -5.76
CA ALA A 14 -0.49 -1.92 -5.87
C ALA A 14 0.27 -2.06 -7.19
N LEU A 15 1.40 -2.76 -7.13
CA LEU A 15 2.00 -3.41 -8.28
C LEU A 15 1.06 -4.49 -8.83
N GLU A 16 0.90 -4.54 -10.15
CA GLU A 16 0.01 -5.52 -10.80
C GLU A 16 0.48 -6.96 -10.59
N HIS A 17 -0.34 -7.72 -9.90
CA HIS A 17 -0.29 -9.19 -9.75
C HIS A 17 -1.65 -9.71 -9.25
N TYR A 18 -1.74 -10.95 -8.76
CA TYR A 18 -3.01 -11.55 -8.35
C TYR A 18 -3.57 -11.01 -7.01
N ASN A 19 -2.74 -10.50 -6.10
CA ASN A 19 -3.21 -10.03 -4.79
C ASN A 19 -4.19 -8.83 -4.90
N PRO A 20 -3.89 -7.75 -5.66
CA PRO A 20 -4.84 -6.64 -5.78
C PRO A 20 -6.19 -7.09 -6.37
N LEU A 21 -6.22 -8.09 -7.26
CA LEU A 21 -7.49 -8.63 -7.76
C LEU A 21 -8.35 -9.21 -6.63
N ASN A 22 -7.73 -9.96 -5.70
CA ASN A 22 -8.44 -10.53 -4.56
C ASN A 22 -8.97 -9.45 -3.62
N MET A 23 -8.17 -8.41 -3.35
CA MET A 23 -8.59 -7.26 -2.54
C MET A 23 -9.77 -6.52 -3.16
N ILE A 24 -9.68 -6.21 -4.47
CA ILE A 24 -10.73 -5.51 -5.21
C ILE A 24 -12.03 -6.34 -5.23
N ARG A 25 -11.93 -7.66 -5.38
CA ARG A 25 -13.09 -8.57 -5.29
C ARG A 25 -13.70 -8.57 -3.89
N ALA A 26 -12.89 -8.69 -2.85
CA ALA A 26 -13.36 -8.67 -1.47
C ALA A 26 -14.11 -7.37 -1.14
N PHE A 27 -13.62 -6.22 -1.58
CA PHE A 27 -14.33 -4.96 -1.48
C PHE A 27 -15.65 -5.01 -2.26
N GLY A 28 -15.62 -5.41 -3.54
CA GLY A 28 -16.77 -5.40 -4.44
C GLY A 28 -17.89 -6.34 -4.01
N GLU A 29 -17.57 -7.52 -3.50
CA GLU A 29 -18.52 -8.49 -2.94
C GLU A 29 -19.21 -7.95 -1.68
N ASN A 30 -18.60 -7.01 -0.98
CA ASN A 30 -19.18 -6.28 0.15
C ASN A 30 -19.76 -4.90 -0.24
N GLY A 31 -20.02 -4.67 -1.53
CA GLY A 31 -20.69 -3.49 -2.02
C GLY A 31 -19.82 -2.23 -2.13
N ILE A 32 -18.51 -2.35 -2.01
CA ILE A 32 -17.55 -1.25 -2.14
C ILE A 32 -16.78 -1.42 -3.45
N ASN A 33 -16.86 -0.44 -4.34
CA ASN A 33 -16.12 -0.43 -5.59
C ASN A 33 -14.92 0.52 -5.44
N PRO A 34 -13.72 0.03 -5.09
CA PRO A 34 -12.59 0.89 -4.77
C PRO A 34 -12.07 1.62 -6.01
N VAL A 35 -11.39 2.74 -5.79
CA VAL A 35 -10.44 3.30 -6.76
C VAL A 35 -9.23 2.37 -6.81
N TYR A 36 -8.71 2.09 -8.00
CA TYR A 36 -7.51 1.29 -8.15
C TYR A 36 -6.39 2.09 -8.83
N ILE A 37 -5.26 2.21 -8.14
CA ILE A 37 -4.01 2.75 -8.69
C ILE A 37 -3.09 1.57 -8.95
N SER A 38 -2.98 1.22 -10.22
CA SER A 38 -2.20 0.09 -10.72
C SER A 38 -0.83 0.54 -11.17
N VAL A 39 0.21 0.02 -10.52
CA VAL A 39 1.59 0.18 -10.97
C VAL A 39 1.92 -0.97 -11.92
N LYS A 40 2.25 -0.64 -13.15
CA LYS A 40 2.38 -1.57 -14.27
C LYS A 40 3.41 -2.67 -14.00
N ARG A 41 3.01 -3.90 -14.33
CA ARG A 41 3.87 -5.07 -14.52
C ARG A 41 3.55 -5.76 -15.84
N ARG A 42 4.10 -6.95 -16.04
CA ARG A 42 3.92 -7.74 -17.27
C ARG A 42 2.45 -8.08 -17.57
N TYR A 43 1.64 -8.30 -16.54
CA TYR A 43 0.23 -8.66 -16.65
C TYR A 43 -0.62 -7.69 -15.82
N GLU A 44 -1.73 -7.24 -16.38
CA GLU A 44 -2.66 -6.28 -15.76
C GLU A 44 -4.01 -6.94 -15.45
N THR A 45 -3.98 -8.10 -14.79
CA THR A 45 -5.18 -8.91 -14.54
C THR A 45 -6.17 -8.22 -13.62
N ALA A 46 -5.69 -7.53 -12.58
CA ALA A 46 -6.56 -6.85 -11.63
C ALA A 46 -7.29 -5.66 -12.26
N CYS A 47 -6.71 -5.02 -13.26
CA CYS A 47 -7.31 -3.90 -14.00
C CYS A 47 -8.62 -4.27 -14.73
N LEU A 48 -8.89 -5.55 -14.96
CA LEU A 48 -10.10 -6.04 -15.62
C LEU A 48 -11.27 -6.28 -14.66
N SER A 49 -11.10 -6.04 -13.37
CA SER A 49 -12.16 -6.28 -12.39
C SER A 49 -13.34 -5.34 -12.59
N LYS A 50 -14.56 -5.91 -12.64
CA LYS A 50 -15.81 -5.16 -12.70
C LYS A 50 -16.10 -4.30 -11.46
N TYR A 51 -15.39 -4.55 -10.38
CA TYR A 51 -15.59 -3.87 -9.10
C TYR A 51 -14.79 -2.57 -8.96
N ILE A 52 -13.97 -2.21 -9.94
CA ILE A 52 -13.21 -0.96 -9.91
C ILE A 52 -14.14 0.22 -10.24
N SER A 53 -14.22 1.23 -9.36
CA SER A 53 -14.97 2.45 -9.63
C SER A 53 -14.20 3.42 -10.53
N LYS A 54 -12.89 3.50 -10.34
CA LYS A 54 -11.97 4.32 -11.13
C LYS A 54 -10.60 3.65 -11.19
N LEU A 55 -10.03 3.56 -12.38
CA LEU A 55 -8.72 2.96 -12.63
C LEU A 55 -7.72 4.03 -13.04
N HIS A 56 -6.59 4.06 -12.35
CA HIS A 56 -5.38 4.79 -12.76
C HIS A 56 -4.27 3.79 -13.07
N ARG A 57 -3.55 4.03 -14.16
CA ARG A 57 -2.37 3.23 -14.55
C ARG A 57 -1.15 4.11 -14.54
N VAL A 58 -0.10 3.66 -13.86
CA VAL A 58 1.20 4.33 -13.77
C VAL A 58 2.33 3.34 -14.02
N GLY A 59 3.50 3.82 -14.42
CA GLY A 59 4.67 2.99 -14.68
C GLY A 59 5.45 2.65 -13.42
N LEU A 60 5.51 3.58 -12.47
CA LEU A 60 6.33 3.51 -11.27
C LEU A 60 5.49 3.76 -10.01
N VAL A 61 5.98 3.30 -8.85
CA VAL A 61 5.35 3.57 -7.55
C VAL A 61 5.37 5.06 -7.24
N GLU A 62 6.44 5.73 -7.56
CA GLU A 62 6.67 7.16 -7.41
C GLU A 62 5.61 7.97 -8.15
N GLU A 63 5.34 7.63 -9.42
CA GLU A 63 4.29 8.27 -10.23
C GLU A 63 2.90 8.05 -9.63
N GLY A 64 2.65 6.85 -9.11
CA GLY A 64 1.40 6.51 -8.43
C GLY A 64 1.22 7.30 -7.14
N TYR A 65 2.28 7.49 -6.38
CA TYR A 65 2.29 8.31 -5.19
C TYR A 65 1.97 9.78 -5.49
N GLU A 66 2.65 10.37 -6.48
CA GLU A 66 2.38 11.74 -6.92
C GLU A 66 0.93 11.92 -7.41
N LEU A 67 0.44 10.96 -8.22
CA LEU A 67 -0.95 10.95 -8.67
C LEU A 67 -1.92 10.90 -7.49
N LEU A 68 -1.66 10.01 -6.50
CA LEU A 68 -2.48 9.88 -5.30
C LEU A 68 -2.52 11.20 -4.51
N MET A 69 -1.36 11.80 -4.25
CA MET A 69 -1.24 13.05 -3.49
C MET A 69 -1.96 14.20 -4.19
N ASN A 70 -1.78 14.34 -5.50
CA ASN A 70 -2.37 15.42 -6.30
C ASN A 70 -3.88 15.27 -6.48
N THR A 71 -4.37 14.01 -6.63
CA THR A 71 -5.79 13.76 -6.94
C THR A 71 -6.63 13.60 -5.69
N TYR A 72 -6.09 12.98 -4.63
CA TYR A 72 -6.86 12.55 -3.46
C TYR A 72 -6.37 13.18 -2.14
N GLY A 73 -5.24 13.90 -2.16
CA GLY A 73 -4.64 14.48 -0.95
C GLY A 73 -5.51 15.52 -0.23
N ASN A 74 -6.46 16.13 -0.94
CA ASN A 74 -7.37 17.15 -0.37
C ASN A 74 -8.76 16.60 -0.02
N VAL A 75 -9.05 15.33 -0.30
CA VAL A 75 -10.37 14.73 -0.04
C VAL A 75 -10.78 14.86 1.43
N ALA A 76 -9.83 14.73 2.36
CA ALA A 76 -10.11 14.89 3.79
C ALA A 76 -10.59 16.30 4.15
N VAL A 77 -10.06 17.33 3.50
CA VAL A 77 -10.47 18.74 3.70
C VAL A 77 -11.86 18.97 3.11
N GLU A 78 -12.12 18.40 1.93
CA GLU A 78 -13.39 18.60 1.20
C GLU A 78 -14.57 17.85 1.83
N THR A 79 -14.32 16.64 2.34
CA THR A 79 -15.37 15.72 2.81
C THR A 79 -15.41 15.52 4.33
N GLY A 80 -14.39 15.97 5.05
CA GLY A 80 -14.19 15.67 6.46
C GLY A 80 -13.74 14.23 6.75
N LYS A 81 -13.44 13.43 5.70
CA LYS A 81 -13.09 12.01 5.80
C LYS A 81 -11.83 11.70 5.01
N LYS A 82 -10.78 11.21 5.69
CA LYS A 82 -9.54 10.77 5.03
C LYS A 82 -9.82 9.54 4.16
N PRO A 83 -9.33 9.47 2.91
CA PRO A 83 -9.35 8.24 2.13
C PRO A 83 -8.60 7.11 2.83
N TYR A 84 -9.10 5.89 2.68
CA TYR A 84 -8.48 4.67 3.16
C TYR A 84 -7.69 3.98 2.05
N ILE A 85 -6.42 3.71 2.27
CA ILE A 85 -5.53 3.07 1.29
C ILE A 85 -5.13 1.69 1.76
N VAL A 86 -5.21 0.71 0.86
CA VAL A 86 -4.73 -0.66 1.05
C VAL A 86 -3.65 -0.95 0.01
N PHE A 87 -2.54 -1.48 0.47
CA PHE A 87 -1.43 -1.95 -0.37
C PHE A 87 -1.40 -3.47 -0.43
N SER A 88 -0.87 -4.03 -1.50
CA SER A 88 -0.72 -5.47 -1.66
C SER A 88 0.71 -5.94 -1.94
N ASP A 89 1.68 -5.03 -1.87
CA ASP A 89 3.08 -5.34 -2.15
C ASP A 89 4.03 -4.49 -1.30
N ASP A 90 5.19 -5.07 -0.99
CA ASP A 90 6.20 -4.48 -0.12
C ASP A 90 6.84 -3.23 -0.72
N LYS A 91 6.95 -3.13 -2.06
CA LYS A 91 7.56 -1.97 -2.72
C LYS A 91 6.71 -0.72 -2.51
N SER A 92 5.39 -0.85 -2.70
CA SER A 92 4.44 0.23 -2.45
C SER A 92 4.44 0.65 -0.98
N VAL A 93 4.38 -0.35 -0.07
CA VAL A 93 4.44 -0.10 1.38
C VAL A 93 5.72 0.62 1.77
N GLY A 94 6.87 0.12 1.30
CA GLY A 94 8.17 0.67 1.65
C GLY A 94 8.33 2.12 1.17
N TYR A 95 7.83 2.44 -0.02
CA TYR A 95 7.87 3.80 -0.54
C TYR A 95 7.00 4.75 0.31
N PHE A 96 5.77 4.34 0.63
CA PHE A 96 4.88 5.14 1.48
C PHE A 96 5.42 5.31 2.89
N ASP A 97 6.06 4.28 3.45
CA ASP A 97 6.66 4.35 4.79
C ASP A 97 7.77 5.41 4.86
N LEU A 98 8.60 5.54 3.82
CA LEU A 98 9.63 6.59 3.74
C LEU A 98 9.03 8.00 3.69
N HIS A 99 7.86 8.16 3.09
CA HIS A 99 7.15 9.44 2.94
C HIS A 99 6.05 9.67 3.98
N TYR A 100 6.11 8.96 5.13
CA TYR A 100 5.09 8.99 6.18
C TYR A 100 4.62 10.40 6.57
N ASP A 101 5.56 11.32 6.78
CA ASP A 101 5.25 12.67 7.24
C ASP A 101 4.48 13.53 6.23
N GLU A 102 4.52 13.18 4.94
CA GLU A 102 3.83 13.91 3.88
C GLU A 102 2.34 13.52 3.77
N TRP A 103 2.00 12.27 4.08
CA TRP A 103 0.65 11.73 3.86
C TRP A 103 -0.14 11.41 5.14
N LYS A 104 0.49 11.29 6.32
CA LYS A 104 -0.15 10.86 7.58
C LYS A 104 -1.42 11.63 7.95
N ASP A 105 -1.48 12.91 7.58
CA ASP A 105 -2.64 13.76 7.87
C ASP A 105 -3.70 13.74 6.77
N LYS A 106 -3.40 13.15 5.61
CA LYS A 106 -4.27 13.13 4.42
C LYS A 106 -5.00 11.81 4.23
N PHE A 107 -4.39 10.69 4.63
CA PHE A 107 -4.87 9.34 4.37
C PHE A 107 -4.92 8.48 5.63
N ILE A 108 -5.67 7.38 5.56
CA ILE A 108 -5.66 6.30 6.54
C ILE A 108 -5.04 5.08 5.87
N THR A 109 -3.96 4.57 6.43
CA THR A 109 -3.38 3.28 6.09
C THR A 109 -2.58 2.76 7.27
N TYR A 110 -2.16 1.50 7.23
CA TYR A 110 -1.28 0.97 8.26
C TYR A 110 0.09 1.68 8.22
N ASN A 111 0.60 1.96 9.39
CA ASN A 111 1.87 2.65 9.58
C ASN A 111 2.49 2.24 10.93
N ALA A 112 3.74 2.59 11.13
CA ALA A 112 4.45 2.32 12.39
C ALA A 112 4.81 3.60 13.17
N GLY A 113 4.10 4.71 12.88
CA GLY A 113 4.18 5.98 13.63
C GLY A 113 5.35 6.89 13.28
N ARG A 114 6.28 6.46 12.42
CA ARG A 114 7.37 7.28 11.88
C ARG A 114 7.86 6.77 10.53
N ALA A 115 8.47 7.66 9.75
CA ALA A 115 9.07 7.32 8.46
C ALA A 115 10.17 6.24 8.61
N GLY A 116 10.19 5.30 7.66
CA GLY A 116 11.19 4.23 7.57
C GLY A 116 11.00 3.07 8.57
N ARG A 117 10.04 3.14 9.49
CA ARG A 117 9.86 2.14 10.55
C ARG A 117 9.36 0.80 10.03
N ILE A 118 8.45 0.80 9.06
CA ILE A 118 7.98 -0.46 8.45
C ILE A 118 9.13 -1.10 7.67
N ASN A 119 9.90 -0.31 6.92
CA ASN A 119 11.05 -0.80 6.18
C ASN A 119 12.08 -1.51 7.08
N GLU A 120 12.35 -0.97 8.28
CA GLU A 120 13.19 -1.63 9.29
C GLU A 120 12.67 -3.03 9.63
N PHE A 121 11.34 -3.19 9.80
CA PHE A 121 10.72 -4.48 10.13
C PHE A 121 10.50 -5.40 8.93
N MET A 122 10.57 -4.90 7.70
CA MET A 122 10.52 -5.73 6.50
C MET A 122 11.85 -6.40 6.19
N ASP A 123 12.96 -5.91 6.75
CA ASP A 123 14.25 -6.57 6.63
C ASP A 123 14.29 -7.84 7.50
N LYS A 124 14.54 -8.98 6.84
CA LYS A 124 14.50 -10.29 7.49
C LYS A 124 15.61 -10.48 8.53
N TYR A 125 16.76 -9.88 8.31
CA TYR A 125 17.86 -9.94 9.26
C TYR A 125 17.56 -9.09 10.49
N GLU A 126 17.11 -7.87 10.29
CA GLU A 126 16.78 -6.94 11.38
C GLU A 126 15.65 -7.48 12.28
N ILE A 127 14.60 -8.06 11.69
CA ILE A 127 13.51 -8.64 12.48
C ILE A 127 13.97 -9.86 13.30
N GLN A 128 14.93 -10.65 12.79
CA GLN A 128 15.51 -11.75 13.54
C GLN A 128 16.39 -11.28 14.69
N GLN A 129 17.19 -10.22 14.48
CA GLN A 129 17.97 -9.63 15.57
C GLN A 129 17.07 -9.05 16.66
N LEU A 130 15.98 -8.40 16.26
CA LEU A 130 14.98 -7.91 17.21
C LEU A 130 14.33 -9.06 18.01
N ALA A 131 13.95 -10.14 17.33
CA ALA A 131 13.39 -11.32 18.00
C ALA A 131 14.37 -11.95 18.99
N LYS A 132 15.65 -12.10 18.62
CA LYS A 132 16.71 -12.57 19.56
C LYS A 132 16.81 -11.66 20.79
N LYS A 133 16.82 -10.34 20.60
CA LYS A 133 16.88 -9.35 21.69
C LYS A 133 15.72 -9.49 22.67
N HIS A 134 14.56 -9.92 22.21
CA HIS A 134 13.38 -10.17 23.04
C HIS A 134 13.24 -11.61 23.54
N GLY A 135 14.29 -12.44 23.40
CA GLY A 135 14.34 -13.79 23.97
C GLY A 135 13.60 -14.84 23.14
N PHE A 136 13.26 -14.55 21.88
CA PHE A 136 12.67 -15.57 21.00
C PHE A 136 13.75 -16.48 20.41
N ASN A 137 13.45 -17.76 20.29
CA ASN A 137 14.27 -18.69 19.55
C ASN A 137 14.13 -18.42 18.06
N VAL A 138 15.21 -18.01 17.41
CA VAL A 138 15.29 -17.80 15.96
C VAL A 138 16.43 -18.61 15.39
N LEU A 139 16.31 -19.00 14.12
CA LEU A 139 17.38 -19.66 13.40
C LEU A 139 18.58 -18.72 13.22
N ASP A 140 19.78 -19.29 13.24
CA ASP A 140 20.97 -18.52 12.89
C ASP A 140 20.91 -18.13 11.41
N SER A 141 21.13 -16.85 11.13
CA SER A 141 21.09 -16.30 9.80
C SER A 141 22.35 -15.47 9.53
N TYR A 142 22.80 -15.52 8.30
CA TYR A 142 23.96 -14.79 7.83
C TYR A 142 23.57 -13.94 6.62
N VAL A 143 24.04 -12.72 6.59
CA VAL A 143 23.95 -11.86 5.39
C VAL A 143 25.14 -12.22 4.50
N ILE A 144 24.87 -12.70 3.31
CA ILE A 144 25.89 -12.95 2.28
C ILE A 144 25.85 -11.76 1.33
N SER A 145 26.86 -10.89 1.39
CA SER A 145 27.11 -9.90 0.35
C SER A 145 27.84 -10.58 -0.80
N LYS A 146 27.39 -10.35 -2.05
CA LYS A 146 28.26 -10.59 -3.21
C LYS A 146 29.39 -9.57 -3.11
N GLU A 147 30.60 -10.05 -2.88
CA GLU A 147 31.77 -9.26 -3.26
C GLU A 147 31.79 -9.21 -4.80
N ASP A 148 31.78 -7.98 -5.34
CA ASP A 148 31.93 -7.72 -6.78
C ASP A 148 33.30 -8.17 -7.30
#